data_41e4eaf27cff8b2c9e8d80c6c7e7b2a1
#
_entry.id   41e4eaf27cff8b2c9e8d80c6c7e7b2a1
#
_cell.length_a   1.000
_cell.length_b   1.000
_cell.length_c   1.000
_cell.angle_alpha   90.00
_cell.angle_beta   90.00
_cell.angle_gamma   90.00
#
_symmetry.space_group_name_H-M   'P 1'
#
loop_
_entity.id
_entity.type
_entity.pdbx_description
1 polymer ?
#
loop_
_entity_poly.entity_id
_entity_poly.type
_entity_poly.pdbx_seq_one_letter_code
_entity_poly.pdbx_strand_id
1 'polypeptide(L)'
;FTKAAVELDNNQPNISRSVKNLENTLGCVLFSRTSRGVKLTPEGETLYSHIVPAILQIEAGEKELLMQKELKSGIVSIGTTETALSEVLLPVLDMFHKKFPDIRIRINNSTTPAAMNALKSGSVDFSVVTSPVEYDDEFEIVNIKDFDDVPVCGKEMAFLKERIIGIGELKEHPLISLSKGSSAYDFYSKIFAENGLKYAPDTEVATADLILPLVKNNLGIGFLPKNLVKSDLESG
;
A
#
# COMPACT_ATOMS: atom_id res chain seq x y z
N PHE A 1 -19.45 -6.07 19.26
CA PHE A 1 -19.43 -5.19 20.46
C PHE A 1 -18.56 -5.76 21.60
N THR A 2 -18.47 -7.08 21.79
CA THR A 2 -17.64 -7.70 22.84
C THR A 2 -16.15 -7.36 22.66
N LYS A 3 -15.62 -7.43 21.45
CA LYS A 3 -14.22 -7.04 21.17
C LYS A 3 -13.98 -5.55 21.48
N ALA A 4 -14.88 -4.67 21.02
CA ALA A 4 -14.76 -3.24 21.27
C ALA A 4 -14.84 -2.92 22.78
N ALA A 5 -15.63 -3.67 23.54
CA ALA A 5 -15.70 -3.51 25.00
C ALA A 5 -14.36 -3.83 25.67
N VAL A 6 -13.67 -4.87 25.23
CA VAL A 6 -12.33 -5.23 25.74
C VAL A 6 -11.29 -4.17 25.37
N GLU A 7 -11.30 -3.70 24.12
CA GLU A 7 -10.34 -2.68 23.64
C GLU A 7 -10.53 -1.32 24.33
N LEU A 8 -11.77 -0.98 24.71
CA LEU A 8 -12.10 0.28 25.35
C LEU A 8 -12.16 0.19 26.91
N ASP A 9 -11.67 -0.91 27.48
CA ASP A 9 -11.74 -1.19 28.92
C ASP A 9 -13.14 -0.91 29.51
N ASN A 10 -14.15 -1.41 28.81
CA ASN A 10 -15.58 -1.17 29.13
C ASN A 10 -16.37 -2.48 29.06
N ASN A 11 -17.62 -2.47 29.46
CA ASN A 11 -18.49 -3.63 29.35
C ASN A 11 -19.39 -3.54 28.11
N GLN A 12 -19.71 -4.70 27.53
CA GLN A 12 -20.51 -4.83 26.31
C GLN A 12 -21.90 -4.16 26.41
N PRO A 13 -22.64 -4.20 27.55
CA PRO A 13 -23.89 -3.49 27.68
C PRO A 13 -23.77 -1.98 27.52
N ASN A 14 -22.71 -1.36 28.05
CA ASN A 14 -22.46 0.06 27.91
C ASN A 14 -22.18 0.44 26.45
N ILE A 15 -21.32 -0.31 25.77
CA ILE A 15 -21.05 -0.12 24.32
C ILE A 15 -22.35 -0.21 23.53
N SER A 16 -23.16 -1.24 23.77
CA SER A 16 -24.44 -1.41 23.09
C SER A 16 -25.42 -0.27 23.34
N ARG A 17 -25.42 0.26 24.55
CA ARG A 17 -26.28 1.41 24.92
C ARG A 17 -25.80 2.70 24.24
N SER A 18 -24.50 2.95 24.23
CA SER A 18 -23.90 4.10 23.54
C SER A 18 -24.22 4.11 22.05
N VAL A 19 -24.07 2.97 21.39
CA VAL A 19 -24.41 2.83 19.97
C VAL A 19 -25.91 3.08 19.75
N LYS A 20 -26.79 2.49 20.58
CA LYS A 20 -28.22 2.69 20.46
C LYS A 20 -28.65 4.15 20.69
N ASN A 21 -27.98 4.83 21.61
CA ASN A 21 -28.24 6.27 21.85
C ASN A 21 -27.82 7.10 20.62
N LEU A 22 -26.67 6.79 20.02
CA LEU A 22 -26.23 7.45 18.79
C LEU A 22 -27.21 7.20 17.63
N GLU A 23 -27.64 5.96 17.41
CA GLU A 23 -28.65 5.61 16.40
C GLU A 23 -29.97 6.37 16.61
N ASN A 24 -30.43 6.48 17.88
CA ASN A 24 -31.61 7.26 18.22
C ASN A 24 -31.44 8.76 17.94
N THR A 25 -30.25 9.31 18.23
CA THR A 25 -29.94 10.73 17.98
C THR A 25 -29.91 11.05 16.48
N LEU A 26 -29.37 10.14 15.69
CA LEU A 26 -29.26 10.30 14.24
C LEU A 26 -30.52 9.88 13.47
N GLY A 27 -31.45 9.18 14.14
CA GLY A 27 -32.67 8.68 13.52
C GLY A 27 -32.48 7.55 12.51
N CYS A 28 -31.33 6.88 12.52
CA CYS A 28 -31.01 5.78 11.62
C CYS A 28 -30.26 4.65 12.33
N VAL A 29 -30.30 3.45 11.77
CA VAL A 29 -29.58 2.27 12.27
C VAL A 29 -28.21 2.23 11.60
N LEU A 30 -27.16 2.17 12.42
CA LEU A 30 -25.77 2.15 11.94
C LEU A 30 -25.19 0.74 11.83
N PHE A 31 -25.74 -0.21 12.61
CA PHE A 31 -25.24 -1.58 12.66
C PHE A 31 -26.35 -2.59 12.42
N SER A 32 -26.13 -3.52 11.52
CA SER A 32 -26.98 -4.71 11.30
C SER A 32 -26.40 -5.92 12.03
N ARG A 33 -27.25 -6.70 12.71
CA ARG A 33 -26.85 -7.98 13.35
C ARG A 33 -27.04 -9.12 12.38
N THR A 34 -26.01 -9.94 12.21
CA THR A 34 -26.03 -11.13 11.38
C THR A 34 -25.67 -12.36 12.25
N SER A 35 -25.93 -13.55 11.73
CA SER A 35 -25.50 -14.81 12.39
C SER A 35 -23.97 -14.92 12.55
N ARG A 36 -23.21 -14.12 11.80
CA ARG A 36 -21.74 -14.07 11.85
C ARG A 36 -21.19 -12.86 12.62
N GLY A 37 -22.05 -12.07 13.25
CA GLY A 37 -21.65 -10.89 14.02
C GLY A 37 -22.38 -9.63 13.61
N VAL A 38 -21.70 -8.49 13.71
CA VAL A 38 -22.24 -7.15 13.44
C VAL A 38 -21.54 -6.58 12.20
N LYS A 39 -22.32 -5.96 11.29
CA LYS A 39 -21.83 -5.23 10.12
C LYS A 39 -22.39 -3.82 10.11
N LEU A 40 -21.71 -2.90 9.46
CA LEU A 40 -22.25 -1.57 9.17
C LEU A 40 -23.43 -1.65 8.21
N THR A 41 -24.37 -0.73 8.36
CA THR A 41 -25.39 -0.41 7.35
C THR A 41 -24.81 0.61 6.37
N PRO A 42 -25.47 0.94 5.24
CA PRO A 42 -25.03 2.03 4.35
C PRO A 42 -24.89 3.37 5.09
N GLU A 43 -25.81 3.67 6.01
CA GLU A 43 -25.75 4.85 6.89
C GLU A 43 -24.54 4.77 7.86
N GLY A 44 -24.29 3.57 8.37
CA GLY A 44 -23.13 3.27 9.22
C GLY A 44 -21.81 3.45 8.46
N GLU A 45 -21.72 3.00 7.22
CA GLU A 45 -20.54 3.18 6.35
C GLU A 45 -20.30 4.67 6.05
N THR A 46 -21.36 5.41 5.75
CA THR A 46 -21.28 6.85 5.55
C THR A 46 -20.73 7.56 6.78
N LEU A 47 -21.30 7.29 7.96
CA LEU A 47 -20.82 7.90 9.20
C LEU A 47 -19.38 7.48 9.54
N TYR A 48 -19.05 6.20 9.32
CA TYR A 48 -17.72 5.66 9.58
C TYR A 48 -16.64 6.35 8.73
N SER A 49 -16.92 6.63 7.46
CA SER A 49 -16.00 7.34 6.57
C SER A 49 -15.66 8.76 7.03
N HIS A 50 -16.54 9.41 7.78
CA HIS A 50 -16.31 10.73 8.39
C HIS A 50 -15.68 10.65 9.79
N ILE A 51 -16.06 9.65 10.60
CA ILE A 51 -15.56 9.53 11.97
C ILE A 51 -14.08 9.12 11.97
N VAL A 52 -13.66 8.20 11.10
CA VAL A 52 -12.27 7.73 11.09
C VAL A 52 -11.28 8.87 10.86
N PRO A 53 -11.43 9.72 9.81
CA PRO A 53 -10.55 10.87 9.64
C PRO A 53 -10.59 11.85 10.83
N ALA A 54 -11.77 12.08 11.41
CA ALA A 54 -11.89 12.99 12.55
C ALA A 54 -11.13 12.50 13.79
N ILE A 55 -11.21 11.20 14.11
CA ILE A 55 -10.45 10.61 15.23
C ILE A 55 -8.95 10.72 14.95
N LEU A 56 -8.51 10.39 13.73
CA LEU A 56 -7.10 10.46 13.36
C LEU A 56 -6.56 11.90 13.43
N GLN A 57 -7.37 12.91 13.11
CA GLN A 57 -7.01 14.32 13.29
C GLN A 57 -6.86 14.71 14.76
N ILE A 58 -7.72 14.20 15.63
CA ILE A 58 -7.61 14.42 17.07
C ILE A 58 -6.33 13.78 17.61
N GLU A 59 -6.04 12.52 17.23
CA GLU A 59 -4.82 11.81 17.62
C GLU A 59 -3.56 12.52 17.10
N ALA A 60 -3.61 13.06 15.89
CA ALA A 60 -2.52 13.86 15.34
C ALA A 60 -2.27 15.14 16.16
N GLY A 61 -3.33 15.85 16.55
CA GLY A 61 -3.22 17.02 17.40
C GLY A 61 -2.69 16.71 18.81
N GLU A 62 -3.14 15.63 19.42
CA GLU A 62 -2.60 15.15 20.70
C GLU A 62 -1.11 14.81 20.58
N LYS A 63 -0.73 14.14 19.49
CA LYS A 63 0.66 13.80 19.19
C LYS A 63 1.53 15.05 19.01
N GLU A 64 1.03 16.06 18.30
CA GLU A 64 1.72 17.34 18.12
C GLU A 64 1.96 18.05 19.45
N LEU A 65 0.97 18.07 20.33
CA LEU A 65 1.09 18.62 21.69
C LEU A 65 2.11 17.85 22.54
N LEU A 66 2.16 16.53 22.42
CA LEU A 66 3.13 15.69 23.11
C LEU A 66 4.57 15.92 22.55
N MET A 67 4.71 16.12 21.24
CA MET A 67 5.99 16.42 20.60
C MET A 67 6.56 17.77 21.04
N GLN A 68 5.74 18.75 21.34
CA GLN A 68 6.21 20.03 21.89
C GLN A 68 6.80 19.89 23.30
N LYS A 69 6.48 18.84 24.02
CA LYS A 69 7.00 18.60 25.38
C LYS A 69 8.29 17.80 25.45
N GLU A 70 8.54 16.88 24.54
CA GLU A 70 9.78 16.09 24.53
C GLU A 70 10.11 15.57 23.12
N LEU A 71 11.11 16.17 22.49
CA LEU A 71 11.71 15.77 21.20
C LEU A 71 12.36 14.36 21.19
N LYS A 72 12.06 13.49 22.13
CA LYS A 72 12.78 12.22 22.31
C LYS A 72 11.98 10.95 22.07
N SER A 73 10.67 11.01 21.99
CA SER A 73 9.87 9.80 21.73
C SER A 73 8.66 10.12 20.86
N GLY A 74 8.37 9.29 19.89
CA GLY A 74 7.22 9.45 18.98
C GLY A 74 7.04 8.23 18.10
N ILE A 75 5.99 8.26 17.28
CA ILE A 75 5.75 7.27 16.24
C ILE A 75 5.73 8.02 14.91
N VAL A 76 6.50 7.53 13.94
CA VAL A 76 6.42 7.96 12.54
C VAL A 76 5.73 6.84 11.76
N SER A 77 4.59 7.16 11.18
CA SER A 77 3.79 6.21 10.39
C SER A 77 3.96 6.53 8.91
N ILE A 78 4.40 5.55 8.13
CA ILE A 78 4.79 5.70 6.72
C ILE A 78 3.92 4.79 5.87
N GLY A 79 3.22 5.37 4.88
CA GLY A 79 2.59 4.61 3.80
C GLY A 79 3.63 4.34 2.70
N THR A 80 3.70 3.13 2.17
CA THR A 80 4.68 2.84 1.12
C THR A 80 4.26 1.67 0.24
N THR A 81 4.87 1.60 -0.95
CA THR A 81 4.84 0.39 -1.77
C THR A 81 6.11 -0.43 -1.53
N GLU A 82 6.08 -1.73 -1.85
CA GLU A 82 7.25 -2.62 -1.68
C GLU A 82 8.49 -2.09 -2.39
N THR A 83 8.33 -1.65 -3.63
CA THR A 83 9.42 -1.06 -4.42
C THR A 83 9.98 0.21 -3.78
N ALA A 84 9.11 1.13 -3.33
CA ALA A 84 9.55 2.37 -2.70
C ALA A 84 10.21 2.12 -1.34
N LEU A 85 9.72 1.13 -0.59
CA LEU A 85 10.37 0.67 0.65
C LEU A 85 11.79 0.20 0.39
N SER A 86 11.95 -0.72 -0.55
CA SER A 86 13.25 -1.35 -0.84
C SER A 86 14.25 -0.40 -1.49
N GLU A 87 13.80 0.41 -2.47
CA GLU A 87 14.68 1.28 -3.26
C GLU A 87 15.04 2.61 -2.58
N VAL A 88 14.18 3.10 -1.70
CA VAL A 88 14.32 4.45 -1.13
C VAL A 88 14.36 4.45 0.39
N LEU A 89 13.37 3.81 1.03
CA LEU A 89 13.18 3.97 2.48
C LEU A 89 14.19 3.18 3.32
N LEU A 90 14.50 1.93 2.98
CA LEU A 90 15.38 1.11 3.82
C LEU A 90 16.74 1.75 4.14
N PRO A 91 17.48 2.33 3.17
CA PRO A 91 18.73 3.00 3.46
C PRO A 91 18.57 4.22 4.38
N VAL A 92 17.47 4.97 4.20
CA VAL A 92 17.17 6.17 4.99
C VAL A 92 16.74 5.79 6.41
N LEU A 93 15.94 4.74 6.55
CA LEU A 93 15.46 4.26 7.85
C LEU A 93 16.58 3.74 8.74
N ASP A 94 17.61 3.11 8.18
CA ASP A 94 18.82 2.71 8.95
C ASP A 94 19.52 3.93 9.56
N MET A 95 19.74 4.98 8.76
CA MET A 95 20.35 6.22 9.24
C MET A 95 19.46 6.94 10.26
N PHE A 96 18.15 6.98 10.01
CA PHE A 96 17.17 7.61 10.89
C PHE A 96 17.13 6.92 12.25
N HIS A 97 17.04 5.59 12.27
CA HIS A 97 16.98 4.82 13.51
C HIS A 97 18.26 4.98 14.36
N LYS A 98 19.42 5.03 13.73
CA LYS A 98 20.69 5.31 14.43
C LYS A 98 20.72 6.69 15.08
N LYS A 99 20.12 7.68 14.42
CA LYS A 99 20.08 9.07 14.91
C LYS A 99 18.97 9.31 15.95
N PHE A 100 17.84 8.59 15.83
CA PHE A 100 16.66 8.76 16.66
C PHE A 100 16.15 7.39 17.17
N PRO A 101 16.91 6.70 18.05
CA PRO A 101 16.61 5.33 18.47
C PRO A 101 15.30 5.19 19.26
N ASP A 102 14.83 6.26 19.89
CA ASP A 102 13.61 6.27 20.70
C ASP A 102 12.33 6.55 19.87
N ILE A 103 12.48 6.86 18.57
CA ILE A 103 11.34 7.04 17.67
C ILE A 103 10.95 5.68 17.09
N ARG A 104 9.68 5.33 17.28
CA ARG A 104 9.09 4.13 16.68
C ARG A 104 8.70 4.40 15.23
N ILE A 105 9.03 3.48 14.34
CA ILE A 105 8.64 3.54 12.93
C ILE A 105 7.53 2.53 12.70
N ARG A 106 6.43 2.97 12.10
CA ARG A 106 5.34 2.12 11.65
C ARG A 106 5.27 2.19 10.13
N ILE A 107 5.44 1.05 9.46
CA ILE A 107 5.40 0.95 8.00
C ILE A 107 4.09 0.27 7.60
N ASN A 108 3.31 0.95 6.76
CA ASN A 108 2.13 0.40 6.11
C ASN A 108 2.45 0.14 4.64
N ASN A 109 2.85 -1.10 4.34
CA ASN A 109 3.15 -1.53 2.98
C ASN A 109 1.87 -1.93 2.25
N SER A 110 1.59 -1.27 1.12
CA SER A 110 0.35 -1.48 0.35
C SER A 110 0.52 -1.02 -1.10
N THR A 111 -0.56 -1.02 -1.89
CA THR A 111 -0.55 -0.43 -3.25
C THR A 111 -0.48 1.09 -3.19
N THR A 112 0.00 1.74 -4.27
CA THR A 112 0.04 3.21 -4.35
C THR A 112 -1.32 3.86 -4.03
N PRO A 113 -2.46 3.43 -4.61
CA PRO A 113 -3.76 4.00 -4.23
C PRO A 113 -4.11 3.81 -2.75
N ALA A 114 -3.78 2.65 -2.16
CA ALA A 114 -4.05 2.40 -0.75
C ALA A 114 -3.17 3.24 0.18
N ALA A 115 -1.88 3.42 -0.15
CA ALA A 115 -0.97 4.29 0.59
C ALA A 115 -1.39 5.77 0.50
N MET A 116 -1.86 6.23 -0.66
CA MET A 116 -2.39 7.59 -0.84
C MET A 116 -3.69 7.78 -0.05
N ASN A 117 -4.59 6.81 -0.03
CA ASN A 117 -5.78 6.86 0.81
C ASN A 117 -5.46 6.87 2.31
N ALA A 118 -4.43 6.11 2.74
CA ALA A 118 -3.96 6.15 4.12
C ALA A 118 -3.41 7.53 4.50
N LEU A 119 -2.72 8.21 3.58
CA LEU A 119 -2.27 9.59 3.76
C LEU A 119 -3.46 10.56 3.86
N LYS A 120 -4.41 10.48 2.93
CA LYS A 120 -5.61 11.31 2.89
C LYS A 120 -6.47 11.17 4.15
N SER A 121 -6.56 9.97 4.70
CA SER A 121 -7.29 9.71 5.95
C SER A 121 -6.50 10.05 7.23
N GLY A 122 -5.24 10.51 7.12
CA GLY A 122 -4.37 10.77 8.26
C GLY A 122 -3.90 9.52 9.01
N SER A 123 -4.05 8.34 8.41
CA SER A 123 -3.59 7.07 9.00
C SER A 123 -2.06 6.92 8.97
N VAL A 124 -1.40 7.69 8.12
CA VAL A 124 0.06 7.79 8.02
C VAL A 124 0.48 9.25 7.95
N ASP A 125 1.68 9.56 8.40
CA ASP A 125 2.21 10.93 8.44
C ASP A 125 2.66 11.40 7.04
N PHE A 126 3.19 10.47 6.24
CA PHE A 126 3.55 10.69 4.84
C PHE A 126 3.56 9.36 4.07
N SER A 127 3.57 9.46 2.73
CA SER A 127 3.67 8.27 1.89
C SER A 127 4.83 8.38 0.92
N VAL A 128 5.55 7.27 0.71
CA VAL A 128 6.58 7.12 -0.32
C VAL A 128 6.14 5.99 -1.23
N VAL A 129 5.78 6.34 -2.45
CA VAL A 129 5.12 5.43 -3.40
C VAL A 129 5.78 5.49 -4.78
N THR A 130 5.48 4.52 -5.61
CA THR A 130 5.93 4.50 -7.01
C THR A 130 4.90 5.17 -7.93
N SER A 131 5.38 5.90 -8.94
CA SER A 131 4.55 6.43 -10.01
C SER A 131 4.02 5.31 -10.92
N PRO A 132 2.88 5.54 -11.63
CA PRO A 132 2.12 6.78 -11.66
C PRO A 132 1.29 6.99 -10.39
N VAL A 133 1.18 8.27 -9.99
CA VAL A 133 0.31 8.72 -8.89
C VAL A 133 -0.72 9.66 -9.50
N GLU A 134 -1.99 9.49 -9.16
CA GLU A 134 -3.00 10.48 -9.52
C GLU A 134 -2.69 11.79 -8.80
N TYR A 135 -2.68 12.87 -9.56
CA TYR A 135 -2.43 14.20 -9.00
C TYR A 135 -3.63 14.62 -8.16
N ASP A 136 -3.39 15.01 -6.93
CA ASP A 136 -4.37 15.57 -6.01
C ASP A 136 -3.77 16.85 -5.42
N ASP A 137 -4.45 17.97 -5.60
CA ASP A 137 -4.00 19.29 -5.12
C ASP A 137 -3.90 19.36 -3.58
N GLU A 138 -4.43 18.35 -2.87
CA GLU A 138 -4.33 18.26 -1.42
C GLU A 138 -2.93 17.84 -0.94
N PHE A 139 -2.05 17.37 -1.84
CA PHE A 139 -0.73 16.85 -1.48
C PHE A 139 0.42 17.59 -2.16
N GLU A 140 1.48 17.80 -1.41
CA GLU A 140 2.78 18.15 -1.97
C GLU A 140 3.48 16.87 -2.43
N ILE A 141 3.80 16.79 -3.72
CA ILE A 141 4.48 15.65 -4.33
C ILE A 141 5.92 16.03 -4.66
N VAL A 142 6.85 15.25 -4.12
CA VAL A 142 8.30 15.41 -4.35
C VAL A 142 8.82 14.17 -5.05
N ASN A 143 9.44 14.34 -6.23
CA ASN A 143 10.17 13.26 -6.88
C ASN A 143 11.49 13.04 -6.14
N ILE A 144 11.69 11.83 -5.61
CA ILE A 144 12.88 11.47 -4.82
C ILE A 144 13.91 10.73 -5.69
N LYS A 145 13.45 9.82 -6.56
CA LYS A 145 14.31 8.95 -7.33
C LYS A 145 13.59 8.43 -8.57
N ASP A 146 14.27 8.46 -9.69
CA ASP A 146 13.84 7.75 -10.90
C ASP A 146 14.51 6.38 -10.96
N PHE A 147 13.78 5.39 -11.49
CA PHE A 147 14.31 4.06 -11.75
C PHE A 147 13.64 3.46 -12.97
N ASP A 148 14.38 2.57 -13.64
CA ASP A 148 13.88 1.84 -14.79
C ASP A 148 13.48 0.42 -14.38
N ASP A 149 12.29 0.01 -14.77
CA ASP A 149 11.89 -1.39 -14.71
C ASP A 149 12.47 -2.13 -15.91
N VAL A 150 12.94 -3.33 -15.66
CA VAL A 150 13.42 -4.24 -16.70
C VAL A 150 12.59 -5.52 -16.72
N PRO A 151 12.29 -6.08 -17.91
CA PRO A 151 11.72 -7.40 -18.00
C PRO A 151 12.75 -8.44 -17.56
N VAL A 152 12.34 -9.35 -16.70
CA VAL A 152 13.18 -10.44 -16.18
C VAL A 152 12.49 -11.78 -16.38
N CYS A 153 13.26 -12.81 -16.74
CA CYS A 153 12.77 -14.16 -16.92
C CYS A 153 13.69 -15.18 -16.26
N GLY A 154 13.19 -16.38 -16.03
CA GLY A 154 13.96 -17.48 -15.49
C GLY A 154 14.90 -18.12 -16.53
N LYS A 155 15.76 -19.03 -16.06
CA LYS A 155 16.81 -19.66 -16.90
C LYS A 155 16.28 -20.41 -18.13
N GLU A 156 15.07 -20.96 -18.06
CA GLU A 156 14.46 -21.65 -19.20
C GLU A 156 14.14 -20.72 -20.37
N MET A 157 13.99 -19.43 -20.12
CA MET A 157 13.76 -18.39 -21.11
C MET A 157 15.01 -17.53 -21.39
N ALA A 158 16.21 -17.97 -20.98
CA ALA A 158 17.46 -17.24 -21.14
C ALA A 158 17.80 -16.93 -22.61
N PHE A 159 17.23 -17.67 -23.57
CA PHE A 159 17.35 -17.40 -25.01
C PHE A 159 16.80 -16.02 -25.43
N LEU A 160 15.97 -15.39 -24.59
CA LEU A 160 15.46 -14.05 -24.81
C LEU A 160 16.53 -12.96 -24.52
N LYS A 161 17.56 -13.27 -23.74
CA LYS A 161 18.57 -12.31 -23.28
C LYS A 161 19.42 -11.73 -24.43
N GLU A 162 19.63 -12.50 -25.52
CA GLU A 162 20.60 -12.16 -26.58
C GLU A 162 20.01 -11.27 -27.68
N ARG A 163 18.74 -10.83 -27.53
CA ARG A 163 18.05 -10.04 -28.55
C ARG A 163 17.13 -8.97 -27.96
N ILE A 164 16.84 -7.97 -28.77
CA ILE A 164 15.83 -6.98 -28.44
C ILE A 164 14.46 -7.61 -28.67
N ILE A 165 13.64 -7.62 -27.63
CA ILE A 165 12.30 -8.18 -27.65
C ILE A 165 11.30 -7.02 -27.75
N GLY A 166 10.44 -7.06 -28.76
CA GLY A 166 9.33 -6.12 -28.88
C GLY A 166 8.20 -6.47 -27.91
N ILE A 167 7.45 -5.45 -27.51
CA ILE A 167 6.32 -5.64 -26.60
C ILE A 167 5.27 -6.62 -27.15
N GLY A 168 5.13 -6.71 -28.48
CA GLY A 168 4.25 -7.68 -29.14
C GLY A 168 4.65 -9.12 -28.94
N GLU A 169 5.93 -9.38 -28.72
CA GLU A 169 6.46 -10.73 -28.46
C GLU A 169 6.28 -11.11 -26.99
N LEU A 170 6.35 -10.15 -26.08
CA LEU A 170 6.15 -10.42 -24.64
C LEU A 170 4.82 -11.12 -24.35
N LYS A 171 3.75 -10.80 -25.11
CA LYS A 171 2.44 -11.45 -24.97
C LYS A 171 2.43 -12.95 -25.31
N GLU A 172 3.45 -13.46 -26.00
CA GLU A 172 3.58 -14.88 -26.39
C GLU A 172 4.17 -15.72 -25.25
N HIS A 173 4.60 -15.04 -24.18
CA HIS A 173 5.16 -15.67 -22.98
C HIS A 173 4.26 -15.43 -21.78
N PRO A 174 4.24 -16.34 -20.80
CA PRO A 174 3.53 -16.11 -19.54
C PRO A 174 4.04 -14.84 -18.88
N LEU A 175 3.12 -13.98 -18.44
CA LEU A 175 3.44 -12.73 -17.74
C LEU A 175 3.06 -12.81 -16.27
N ILE A 176 3.92 -12.27 -15.42
CA ILE A 176 3.71 -12.12 -13.98
C ILE A 176 3.56 -10.64 -13.68
N SER A 177 2.50 -10.27 -12.99
CA SER A 177 2.19 -8.87 -12.66
C SER A 177 1.69 -8.72 -11.23
N LEU A 178 1.69 -7.48 -10.76
CA LEU A 178 0.87 -7.11 -9.62
C LEU A 178 -0.62 -7.18 -10.00
N SER A 179 -1.48 -7.39 -9.01
CA SER A 179 -2.91 -7.49 -9.19
C SER A 179 -3.52 -6.18 -9.70
N LYS A 180 -4.66 -6.28 -10.38
CA LYS A 180 -5.48 -5.15 -10.82
C LYS A 180 -5.75 -4.19 -9.67
N GLY A 181 -5.74 -2.88 -9.97
CA GLY A 181 -5.89 -1.81 -8.98
C GLY A 181 -4.56 -1.41 -8.32
N SER A 182 -3.43 -1.95 -8.77
CA SER A 182 -2.11 -1.41 -8.48
C SER A 182 -1.67 -0.44 -9.59
N SER A 183 -0.96 0.63 -9.23
CA SER A 183 -0.43 1.58 -10.21
C SER A 183 0.50 0.92 -11.24
N ALA A 184 1.24 -0.12 -10.86
CA ALA A 184 2.08 -0.86 -11.79
C ALA A 184 1.27 -1.65 -12.82
N TYR A 185 0.18 -2.32 -12.41
CA TYR A 185 -0.73 -2.99 -13.35
C TYR A 185 -1.29 -1.99 -14.36
N ASP A 186 -1.77 -0.84 -13.89
CA ASP A 186 -2.37 0.19 -14.75
C ASP A 186 -1.33 0.80 -15.68
N PHE A 187 -0.11 1.00 -15.21
CA PHE A 187 1.02 1.47 -16.01
C PHE A 187 1.33 0.52 -17.19
N TYR A 188 1.53 -0.77 -16.92
CA TYR A 188 1.78 -1.75 -17.98
C TYR A 188 0.58 -1.96 -18.88
N SER A 189 -0.62 -1.95 -18.34
CA SER A 189 -1.87 -2.02 -19.11
C SER A 189 -1.94 -0.89 -20.14
N LYS A 190 -1.54 0.32 -19.74
CA LYS A 190 -1.47 1.48 -20.64
C LYS A 190 -0.42 1.31 -21.72
N ILE A 191 0.80 0.88 -21.37
CA ILE A 191 1.87 0.64 -22.34
C ILE A 191 1.46 -0.40 -23.40
N PHE A 192 0.86 -1.51 -22.98
CA PHE A 192 0.36 -2.52 -23.90
C PHE A 192 -0.75 -1.96 -24.82
N ALA A 193 -1.69 -1.21 -24.24
CA ALA A 193 -2.80 -0.60 -25.00
C ALA A 193 -2.29 0.41 -26.04
N GLU A 194 -1.30 1.24 -25.73
CA GLU A 194 -0.65 2.17 -26.66
C GLU A 194 0.00 1.46 -27.85
N ASN A 195 0.37 0.19 -27.70
CA ASN A 195 0.88 -0.68 -28.75
C ASN A 195 -0.21 -1.57 -29.39
N GLY A 196 -1.50 -1.29 -29.15
CA GLY A 196 -2.62 -2.05 -29.71
C GLY A 196 -2.75 -3.46 -29.11
N LEU A 197 -2.19 -3.73 -27.94
CA LEU A 197 -2.17 -5.01 -27.27
C LEU A 197 -2.98 -4.97 -25.98
N LYS A 198 -3.51 -6.13 -25.57
CA LYS A 198 -4.15 -6.29 -24.28
C LYS A 198 -3.11 -6.81 -23.27
N TYR A 199 -2.98 -6.14 -22.14
CA TYR A 199 -2.22 -6.65 -21.01
C TYR A 199 -3.06 -7.69 -20.26
N ALA A 200 -2.61 -8.93 -20.29
CA ALA A 200 -3.32 -10.06 -19.68
C ALA A 200 -2.31 -10.98 -18.99
N PRO A 201 -1.86 -10.65 -17.78
CA PRO A 201 -0.93 -11.48 -17.02
C PRO A 201 -1.54 -12.85 -16.70
N ASP A 202 -0.71 -13.89 -16.78
CA ASP A 202 -1.08 -15.28 -16.43
C ASP A 202 -1.01 -15.51 -14.93
N THR A 203 -0.16 -14.75 -14.24
CA THR A 203 -0.01 -14.80 -12.79
C THR A 203 -0.10 -13.40 -12.21
N GLU A 204 -1.02 -13.21 -11.26
CA GLU A 204 -1.17 -11.96 -10.53
C GLU A 204 -0.78 -12.17 -9.05
N VAL A 205 0.04 -11.25 -8.51
CA VAL A 205 0.48 -11.26 -7.11
C VAL A 205 0.13 -9.96 -6.41
N ALA A 206 0.02 -10.02 -5.08
CA ALA A 206 -0.37 -8.86 -4.28
C ALA A 206 0.78 -7.86 -4.07
N THR A 207 2.03 -8.34 -4.01
CA THR A 207 3.23 -7.56 -3.68
C THR A 207 4.38 -7.83 -4.63
N ALA A 208 5.24 -6.84 -4.87
CA ALA A 208 6.31 -6.92 -5.87
C ALA A 208 7.44 -7.90 -5.50
N ASP A 209 7.65 -8.15 -4.21
CA ASP A 209 8.64 -9.12 -3.71
C ASP A 209 8.36 -10.56 -4.15
N LEU A 210 7.11 -10.88 -4.49
CA LEU A 210 6.72 -12.19 -4.99
C LEU A 210 7.07 -12.40 -6.47
N ILE A 211 7.28 -11.33 -7.25
CA ILE A 211 7.56 -11.44 -8.69
C ILE A 211 8.89 -12.16 -8.94
N LEU A 212 9.97 -11.73 -8.29
CA LEU A 212 11.30 -12.32 -8.51
C LEU A 212 11.37 -13.82 -8.18
N PRO A 213 10.84 -14.30 -7.04
CA PRO A 213 10.76 -15.74 -6.77
C PRO A 213 10.00 -16.54 -7.84
N LEU A 214 8.89 -16.00 -8.36
CA LEU A 214 8.13 -16.67 -9.43
C LEU A 214 8.90 -16.72 -10.74
N VAL A 215 9.56 -15.63 -11.09
CA VAL A 215 10.48 -15.57 -12.26
C VAL A 215 11.59 -16.59 -12.13
N LYS A 216 12.26 -16.69 -10.96
CA LYS A 216 13.32 -17.67 -10.71
C LYS A 216 12.85 -19.13 -10.84
N ASN A 217 11.55 -19.36 -10.60
CA ASN A 217 10.93 -20.67 -10.78
C ASN A 217 10.31 -20.86 -12.17
N ASN A 218 10.68 -20.03 -13.16
CA ASN A 218 10.27 -20.12 -14.58
C ASN A 218 8.75 -20.01 -14.82
N LEU A 219 8.01 -19.31 -13.94
CA LEU A 219 6.57 -19.13 -14.13
C LEU A 219 6.21 -18.09 -15.19
N GLY A 220 7.18 -17.28 -15.61
CA GLY A 220 6.95 -16.27 -16.66
C GLY A 220 7.94 -15.11 -16.59
N ILE A 221 7.60 -14.06 -17.34
CA ILE A 221 8.33 -12.79 -17.39
C ILE A 221 7.67 -11.80 -16.42
N GLY A 222 8.46 -11.22 -15.52
CA GLY A 222 8.05 -10.14 -14.63
C GLY A 222 8.77 -8.84 -14.97
N PHE A 223 8.24 -7.71 -14.48
CA PHE A 223 8.88 -6.41 -14.57
C PHE A 223 9.30 -5.97 -13.18
N LEU A 224 10.56 -5.62 -13.01
CA LEU A 224 11.13 -5.22 -11.72
C LEU A 224 12.16 -4.09 -11.91
N PRO A 225 12.32 -3.21 -10.91
CA PRO A 225 13.39 -2.23 -10.92
C PRO A 225 14.75 -2.90 -11.10
N LYS A 226 15.52 -2.38 -12.05
CA LYS A 226 16.83 -2.92 -12.42
C LYS A 226 17.77 -3.09 -11.21
N ASN A 227 17.71 -2.17 -10.26
CA ASN A 227 18.56 -2.23 -9.07
C ASN A 227 18.22 -3.41 -8.16
N LEU A 228 16.92 -3.76 -8.04
CA LEU A 228 16.48 -4.88 -7.20
C LEU A 228 16.93 -6.24 -7.72
N VAL A 229 17.12 -6.35 -9.03
CA VAL A 229 17.49 -7.60 -9.69
C VAL A 229 18.96 -7.65 -10.12
N LYS A 230 19.73 -6.61 -9.83
CA LYS A 230 21.11 -6.48 -10.31
C LYS A 230 22.00 -7.67 -9.91
N SER A 231 21.96 -8.05 -8.64
CA SER A 231 22.77 -9.19 -8.15
C SER A 231 22.36 -10.52 -8.78
N ASP A 232 21.06 -10.69 -9.04
CA ASP A 232 20.54 -11.90 -9.69
C ASP A 232 20.92 -11.95 -11.16
N LEU A 233 20.87 -10.82 -11.87
CA LEU A 233 21.31 -10.72 -13.27
C LEU A 233 22.80 -10.97 -13.44
N GLU A 234 23.64 -10.58 -12.46
CA GLU A 234 25.08 -10.82 -12.47
C GLU A 234 25.43 -12.28 -12.15
N SER A 235 24.61 -12.97 -11.37
CA SER A 235 24.82 -14.36 -10.98
C SER A 235 24.28 -15.38 -12.00
N GLY A 236 23.44 -14.97 -12.92
CA GLY A 236 22.85 -15.77 -14.02
C GLY A 236 21.65 -16.59 -13.60
#